data_f4d1c8494082f7142d5de34078df080e
#
_entry.id   f4d1c8494082f7142d5de34078df080e
#
_cell.length_a   1.000
_cell.length_b   1.000
_cell.length_c   1.000
_cell.angle_alpha   90.00
_cell.angle_beta   90.00
_cell.angle_gamma   90.00
#
_symmetry.space_group_name_H-M   'P 1'
#
loop_
_entity.id
_entity.type
_entity.pdbx_description
1 polymer ?
#
loop_
_entity_poly.entity_id
_entity_poly.type
_entity_poly.pdbx_seq_one_letter_code
_entity_poly.pdbx_strand_id
1 'polypeptide(L)'
;DVSNLEPQVTWGTNPEMGISVTETFPEIKDHNDEKAYEYMGLKPGQTPFEIPLKHVFIGSCTNGRLSDLEIAAKIVKGKKVAPNITAVVVPGSQIVKKAAEENGIAQILKDAGFEWREAGCSTCLGMNPDLIPAGEHCASTSNRNFEGRQGKGARTHLVSPAMAAAAAIYGKFVDVRELEEVK
;
A
#
# COMPACT_ATOMS: atom_id res chain seq x y z
N ASP A 1 17.14 0.23 18.74
CA ASP A 1 16.32 -0.99 18.82
C ASP A 1 14.95 -0.71 18.22
N VAL A 2 14.57 -1.50 17.23
CA VAL A 2 13.28 -1.40 16.51
C VAL A 2 12.40 -2.63 16.73
N SER A 3 12.73 -3.47 17.69
CA SER A 3 12.03 -4.74 17.95
C SER A 3 10.55 -4.55 18.28
N ASN A 4 10.19 -3.40 18.83
CA ASN A 4 8.81 -3.06 19.22
C ASN A 4 8.16 -2.06 18.25
N LEU A 5 8.78 -1.77 17.09
CA LEU A 5 8.20 -0.85 16.12
C LEU A 5 6.93 -1.47 15.51
N GLU A 6 5.83 -0.79 15.70
CA GLU A 6 4.55 -1.19 15.12
C GLU A 6 4.46 -0.85 13.63
N PRO A 7 3.71 -1.62 12.83
CA PRO A 7 3.43 -1.27 11.44
C PRO A 7 2.80 0.12 11.33
N GLN A 8 3.30 0.93 10.39
CA GLN A 8 2.89 2.32 10.22
C GLN A 8 1.99 2.48 9.00
N VAL A 9 1.10 3.45 9.07
CA VAL A 9 0.23 3.89 7.97
C VAL A 9 0.07 5.40 7.99
N THR A 10 0.07 6.06 6.82
CA THR A 10 -0.19 7.49 6.76
C THR A 10 -1.69 7.77 6.68
N TRP A 11 -2.14 8.79 7.42
CA TRP A 11 -3.52 9.26 7.42
C TRP A 11 -3.73 10.56 6.61
N GLY A 12 -2.65 11.27 6.30
CA GLY A 12 -2.68 12.57 5.62
C GLY A 12 -1.93 12.58 4.29
N THR A 13 -1.56 13.77 3.85
CA THR A 13 -1.04 14.07 2.50
C THR A 13 0.49 14.24 2.45
N ASN A 14 1.18 13.91 3.51
CA ASN A 14 2.65 13.84 3.55
C ASN A 14 3.12 12.64 4.40
N PRO A 15 4.38 12.17 4.24
CA PRO A 15 4.89 11.01 4.98
C PRO A 15 4.99 11.19 6.50
N GLU A 16 5.05 12.43 7.01
CA GLU A 16 5.12 12.72 8.45
C GLU A 16 3.76 12.50 9.15
N MET A 17 2.67 12.54 8.39
CA MET A 17 1.32 12.24 8.88
C MET A 17 1.10 10.72 8.99
N GLY A 18 1.98 10.03 9.72
CA GLY A 18 1.96 8.60 9.98
C GLY A 18 1.61 8.27 11.42
N ILE A 19 0.93 7.14 11.61
CA ILE A 19 0.61 6.57 12.92
C ILE A 19 0.82 5.05 12.90
N SER A 20 0.85 4.43 14.07
CA SER A 20 0.73 2.98 14.19
C SER A 20 -0.61 2.51 13.63
N VAL A 21 -0.63 1.35 13.00
CA VAL A 21 -1.87 0.75 12.46
C VAL A 21 -2.92 0.48 13.56
N THR A 22 -2.50 0.39 14.81
CA THR A 22 -3.37 0.14 15.98
C THR A 22 -3.88 1.42 16.64
N GLU A 23 -3.34 2.59 16.26
CA GLU A 23 -3.75 3.89 16.81
C GLU A 23 -4.98 4.47 16.08
N THR A 24 -5.59 5.45 16.71
CA THR A 24 -6.64 6.29 16.10
C THR A 24 -6.02 7.53 15.46
N PHE A 25 -6.66 8.05 14.42
CA PHE A 25 -6.22 9.29 13.77
C PHE A 25 -6.28 10.45 14.77
N PRO A 26 -5.21 11.29 14.78
CA PRO A 26 -5.06 12.36 15.77
C PRO A 26 -6.12 13.46 15.62
N GLU A 27 -6.31 14.25 16.69
CA GLU A 27 -7.12 15.46 16.62
C GLU A 27 -6.48 16.51 15.70
N ILE A 28 -7.32 17.33 15.08
CA ILE A 28 -6.89 18.45 14.22
C ILE A 28 -6.15 19.48 15.08
N LYS A 29 -4.89 19.75 14.76
CA LYS A 29 -4.05 20.73 15.48
C LYS A 29 -3.92 22.03 14.73
N ASP A 30 -3.95 22.00 13.42
CA ASP A 30 -3.78 23.17 12.57
C ASP A 30 -4.55 23.05 11.24
N HIS A 31 -4.45 24.09 10.43
CA HIS A 31 -5.12 24.14 9.12
C HIS A 31 -4.59 23.12 8.10
N ASN A 32 -3.36 22.64 8.25
CA ASN A 32 -2.81 21.61 7.36
C ASN A 32 -3.45 20.25 7.67
N ASP A 33 -3.65 19.94 8.94
CA ASP A 33 -4.39 18.76 9.37
C ASP A 33 -5.82 18.78 8.84
N GLU A 34 -6.51 19.92 8.98
CA GLU A 34 -7.88 20.11 8.49
C GLU A 34 -7.99 19.83 6.99
N LYS A 35 -7.09 20.40 6.17
CA LYS A 35 -7.03 20.14 4.72
C LYS A 35 -6.72 18.68 4.41
N ALA A 36 -5.79 18.06 5.15
CA ALA A 36 -5.44 16.67 4.95
C ALA A 36 -6.64 15.74 5.22
N TYR A 37 -7.38 15.98 6.30
CA TYR A 37 -8.61 15.23 6.61
C TYR A 37 -9.69 15.41 5.55
N GLU A 38 -9.91 16.65 5.10
CA GLU A 38 -10.85 16.95 4.02
C GLU A 38 -10.49 16.20 2.74
N TYR A 39 -9.23 16.30 2.30
CA TYR A 39 -8.74 15.62 1.10
C TYR A 39 -8.84 14.09 1.23
N MET A 40 -8.37 13.55 2.34
CA MET A 40 -8.38 12.10 2.60
C MET A 40 -9.78 11.56 2.93
N GLY A 41 -10.76 12.43 3.22
CA GLY A 41 -12.12 12.03 3.59
C GLY A 41 -12.16 11.18 4.86
N LEU A 42 -11.25 11.46 5.79
CA LEU A 42 -11.14 10.80 7.09
C LEU A 42 -11.61 11.74 8.21
N LYS A 43 -11.69 11.20 9.42
CA LYS A 43 -12.07 11.97 10.62
C LYS A 43 -11.14 11.62 11.78
N PRO A 44 -10.84 12.58 12.66
CA PRO A 44 -10.18 12.30 13.93
C PRO A 44 -10.89 11.18 14.69
N GLY A 45 -10.13 10.35 15.38
CA GLY A 45 -10.65 9.23 16.17
C GLY A 45 -11.03 7.96 15.38
N GLN A 46 -11.06 8.01 14.04
CA GLN A 46 -11.18 6.79 13.23
C GLN A 46 -9.90 5.94 13.34
N THR A 47 -10.02 4.65 13.06
CA THR A 47 -8.89 3.73 12.96
C THR A 47 -8.53 3.43 11.50
N PRO A 48 -7.27 3.07 11.19
CA PRO A 48 -6.89 2.60 9.86
C PRO A 48 -7.74 1.44 9.35
N PHE A 49 -8.24 0.59 10.24
CA PHE A 49 -9.07 -0.58 9.89
C PHE A 49 -10.43 -0.21 9.26
N GLU A 50 -10.88 1.03 9.44
CA GLU A 50 -12.15 1.55 8.92
C GLU A 50 -12.01 2.20 7.52
N ILE A 51 -10.79 2.33 7.01
CA ILE A 51 -10.55 2.93 5.69
C ILE A 51 -11.13 2.01 4.59
N PRO A 52 -12.01 2.52 3.71
CA PRO A 52 -12.63 1.74 2.65
C PRO A 52 -11.67 1.55 1.47
N LEU A 53 -10.71 0.65 1.60
CA LEU A 53 -9.73 0.37 0.55
C LEU A 53 -10.38 -0.14 -0.73
N LYS A 54 -9.87 0.32 -1.88
CA LYS A 54 -10.22 -0.13 -3.22
C LYS A 54 -9.00 -0.54 -4.03
N HIS A 55 -7.83 0.02 -3.70
CA HIS A 55 -6.62 -0.21 -4.45
C HIS A 55 -5.47 -0.61 -3.53
N VAL A 56 -4.60 -1.45 -4.06
CA VAL A 56 -3.32 -1.80 -3.46
C VAL A 56 -2.23 -1.69 -4.51
N PHE A 57 -1.19 -0.96 -4.20
CA PHE A 57 -0.01 -0.82 -5.04
C PHE A 57 1.25 -1.28 -4.30
N ILE A 58 1.94 -2.28 -4.86
CA ILE A 58 3.23 -2.77 -4.36
C ILE A 58 4.29 -2.53 -5.42
N GLY A 59 5.39 -1.87 -5.03
CA GLY A 59 6.52 -1.70 -5.93
C GLY A 59 7.09 -0.30 -5.93
N SER A 60 7.47 0.17 -7.10
CA SER A 60 8.29 1.35 -7.38
C SER A 60 9.79 1.15 -7.08
N CYS A 61 10.58 2.20 -7.40
CA CYS A 61 12.04 2.14 -7.26
C CYS A 61 12.54 1.96 -5.82
N THR A 62 11.74 2.33 -4.81
CA THR A 62 12.11 2.26 -3.40
C THR A 62 11.67 0.97 -2.71
N ASN A 63 10.48 0.47 -3.01
CA ASN A 63 9.86 -0.68 -2.36
C ASN A 63 9.42 -1.76 -3.37
N GLY A 64 10.13 -1.88 -4.47
CA GLY A 64 9.99 -2.93 -5.47
C GLY A 64 11.25 -3.79 -5.61
N ARG A 65 12.06 -3.89 -4.54
CA ARG A 65 13.23 -4.78 -4.49
C ARG A 65 12.78 -6.24 -4.44
N LEU A 66 13.67 -7.15 -4.76
CA LEU A 66 13.33 -8.58 -4.73
C LEU A 66 12.85 -9.01 -3.34
N SER A 67 13.53 -8.56 -2.27
CA SER A 67 13.11 -8.82 -0.89
C SER A 67 11.73 -8.29 -0.52
N ASP A 68 11.32 -7.14 -1.08
CA ASP A 68 10.00 -6.57 -0.85
C ASP A 68 8.92 -7.44 -1.51
N LEU A 69 9.21 -7.96 -2.71
CA LEU A 69 8.32 -8.87 -3.45
C LEU A 69 8.25 -10.26 -2.80
N GLU A 70 9.37 -10.74 -2.23
CA GLU A 70 9.42 -11.99 -1.46
C GLU A 70 8.51 -11.95 -0.23
N ILE A 71 8.58 -10.85 0.54
CA ILE A 71 7.72 -10.65 1.72
C ILE A 71 6.24 -10.62 1.29
N ALA A 72 5.92 -9.88 0.23
CA ALA A 72 4.56 -9.83 -0.29
C ALA A 72 4.08 -11.20 -0.74
N ALA A 73 4.89 -11.93 -1.52
CA ALA A 73 4.56 -13.27 -1.99
C ALA A 73 4.36 -14.27 -0.84
N LYS A 74 5.18 -14.19 0.22
CA LYS A 74 5.03 -15.03 1.42
C LYS A 74 3.65 -14.85 2.07
N ILE A 75 3.18 -13.61 2.19
CA ILE A 75 1.89 -13.29 2.83
C ILE A 75 0.70 -13.76 1.97
N VAL A 76 0.79 -13.62 0.64
CA VAL A 76 -0.35 -13.90 -0.25
C VAL A 76 -0.40 -15.34 -0.76
N LYS A 77 0.65 -16.14 -0.53
CA LYS A 77 0.75 -17.52 -1.02
C LYS A 77 -0.45 -18.37 -0.61
N GLY A 78 -1.13 -18.93 -1.59
CA GLY A 78 -2.32 -19.76 -1.36
C GLY A 78 -3.60 -19.00 -1.03
N LYS A 79 -3.55 -17.65 -1.02
CA LYS A 79 -4.69 -16.78 -0.76
C LYS A 79 -5.12 -16.04 -2.03
N LYS A 80 -6.23 -15.31 -1.96
CA LYS A 80 -6.76 -14.51 -3.07
C LYS A 80 -6.96 -13.06 -2.64
N VAL A 81 -6.69 -12.15 -3.57
CA VAL A 81 -7.05 -10.73 -3.42
C VAL A 81 -8.54 -10.61 -3.19
N ALA A 82 -8.92 -9.78 -2.23
CA ALA A 82 -10.32 -9.53 -1.90
C ALA A 82 -11.09 -8.98 -3.12
N PRO A 83 -12.34 -9.39 -3.34
CA PRO A 83 -13.08 -9.08 -4.58
C PRO A 83 -13.33 -7.59 -4.80
N ASN A 84 -13.22 -6.79 -3.75
CA ASN A 84 -13.39 -5.33 -3.81
C ASN A 84 -12.08 -4.57 -4.04
N ILE A 85 -10.96 -5.27 -4.19
CA ILE A 85 -9.61 -4.67 -4.31
C ILE A 85 -9.04 -4.89 -5.71
N THR A 86 -8.56 -3.82 -6.32
CA THR A 86 -7.65 -3.86 -7.47
C THR A 86 -6.21 -3.81 -6.95
N ALA A 87 -5.45 -4.88 -7.16
CA ALA A 87 -4.09 -5.00 -6.63
C ALA A 87 -3.06 -5.05 -7.77
N VAL A 88 -2.09 -4.15 -7.74
CA VAL A 88 -1.05 -4.00 -8.78
C VAL A 88 0.33 -4.17 -8.17
N VAL A 89 1.20 -4.90 -8.85
CA VAL A 89 2.62 -5.05 -8.49
C VAL A 89 3.52 -4.59 -9.64
N VAL A 90 4.48 -3.73 -9.29
CA VAL A 90 5.46 -3.16 -10.23
C VAL A 90 6.87 -3.41 -9.70
N PRO A 91 7.66 -4.31 -10.29
CA PRO A 91 9.06 -4.51 -9.92
C PRO A 91 9.90 -3.24 -10.05
N GLY A 92 10.86 -3.04 -9.16
CA GLY A 92 11.69 -1.82 -9.13
C GLY A 92 12.66 -1.68 -10.30
N SER A 93 12.97 -2.76 -11.01
CA SER A 93 13.82 -2.77 -12.21
C SER A 93 13.58 -4.02 -13.05
N GLN A 94 14.08 -4.02 -14.30
CA GLN A 94 14.01 -5.20 -15.16
C GLN A 94 14.80 -6.40 -14.59
N ILE A 95 15.90 -6.13 -13.87
CA ILE A 95 16.69 -7.18 -13.21
C ILE A 95 15.86 -7.83 -12.10
N VAL A 96 15.19 -7.04 -11.27
CA VAL A 96 14.32 -7.54 -10.22
C VAL A 96 13.12 -8.30 -10.81
N LYS A 97 12.51 -7.76 -11.87
CA LYS A 97 11.41 -8.43 -12.58
C LYS A 97 11.81 -9.84 -13.03
N LYS A 98 12.94 -9.95 -13.74
CA LYS A 98 13.47 -11.20 -14.21
C LYS A 98 13.74 -12.19 -13.07
N ALA A 99 14.41 -11.74 -12.01
CA ALA A 99 14.70 -12.57 -10.83
C ALA A 99 13.40 -13.08 -10.16
N ALA A 100 12.40 -12.20 -9.99
CA ALA A 100 11.11 -12.57 -9.39
C ALA A 100 10.32 -13.58 -10.25
N GLU A 101 10.44 -13.49 -11.58
CA GLU A 101 9.85 -14.45 -12.51
C GLU A 101 10.56 -15.82 -12.46
N GLU A 102 11.89 -15.82 -12.46
CA GLU A 102 12.71 -17.06 -12.39
C GLU A 102 12.55 -17.78 -11.04
N ASN A 103 12.39 -17.04 -9.93
CA ASN A 103 12.21 -17.60 -8.59
C ASN A 103 10.74 -17.97 -8.26
N GLY A 104 9.80 -17.78 -9.18
CA GLY A 104 8.39 -18.11 -8.98
C GLY A 104 7.60 -17.11 -8.13
N ILE A 105 8.21 -16.02 -7.66
CA ILE A 105 7.57 -14.95 -6.88
C ILE A 105 6.45 -14.31 -7.69
N ALA A 106 6.74 -13.95 -8.95
CA ALA A 106 5.75 -13.37 -9.85
C ALA A 106 4.54 -14.29 -10.05
N GLN A 107 4.74 -15.60 -10.12
CA GLN A 107 3.64 -16.55 -10.27
C GLN A 107 2.76 -16.59 -9.02
N ILE A 108 3.34 -16.61 -7.81
CA ILE A 108 2.59 -16.56 -6.56
C ILE A 108 1.70 -15.31 -6.49
N LEU A 109 2.23 -14.14 -6.85
CA LEU A 109 1.48 -12.88 -6.85
C LEU A 109 0.35 -12.89 -7.89
N LYS A 110 0.62 -13.39 -9.11
CA LYS A 110 -0.41 -13.55 -10.16
C LYS A 110 -1.50 -14.55 -9.72
N ASP A 111 -1.12 -15.66 -9.13
CA ASP A 111 -2.06 -16.68 -8.64
C ASP A 111 -2.96 -16.13 -7.52
N ALA A 112 -2.43 -15.20 -6.70
CA ALA A 112 -3.22 -14.50 -5.70
C ALA A 112 -4.19 -13.47 -6.32
N GLY A 113 -3.99 -13.07 -7.58
CA GLY A 113 -4.86 -12.12 -8.28
C GLY A 113 -4.28 -10.72 -8.42
N PHE A 114 -2.99 -10.53 -8.18
CA PHE A 114 -2.32 -9.26 -8.47
C PHE A 114 -2.06 -9.10 -9.96
N GLU A 115 -2.24 -7.89 -10.45
CA GLU A 115 -1.79 -7.49 -11.78
C GLU A 115 -0.28 -7.25 -11.78
N TRP A 116 0.46 -8.13 -12.46
CA TRP A 116 1.91 -8.03 -12.60
C TRP A 116 2.27 -7.14 -13.78
N ARG A 117 2.93 -6.03 -13.52
CA ARG A 117 3.28 -5.01 -14.52
C ARG A 117 4.75 -5.06 -14.92
N GLU A 118 5.08 -4.31 -15.99
CA GLU A 118 6.47 -4.02 -16.35
C GLU A 118 7.13 -3.14 -15.29
N ALA A 119 8.46 -3.30 -15.13
CA ALA A 119 9.24 -2.44 -14.25
C ALA A 119 9.16 -0.98 -14.70
N GLY A 120 8.79 -0.09 -13.79
CA GLY A 120 8.59 1.32 -14.08
C GLY A 120 7.90 2.09 -12.96
N CYS A 121 7.36 3.25 -13.27
CA CYS A 121 6.67 4.08 -12.28
C CYS A 121 5.20 3.70 -12.10
N SER A 122 4.49 3.35 -13.19
CA SER A 122 3.07 2.96 -13.15
C SER A 122 2.24 3.86 -12.23
N THR A 123 1.35 3.28 -11.43
CA THR A 123 0.51 3.98 -10.46
C THR A 123 1.28 4.82 -9.43
N CYS A 124 2.58 4.55 -9.20
CA CYS A 124 3.40 5.33 -8.24
C CYS A 124 3.43 6.83 -8.54
N LEU A 125 3.36 7.23 -9.80
CA LEU A 125 3.42 8.63 -10.21
C LEU A 125 2.18 9.12 -10.96
N GLY A 126 1.25 8.23 -11.30
CA GLY A 126 0.04 8.58 -12.04
C GLY A 126 0.29 9.21 -13.42
N MET A 127 1.37 8.81 -14.09
CA MET A 127 1.74 9.35 -15.42
C MET A 127 1.26 8.49 -16.60
N ASN A 128 0.60 7.39 -16.32
CA ASN A 128 0.05 6.46 -17.30
C ASN A 128 -1.43 6.18 -16.98
N PRO A 129 -2.14 5.35 -17.76
CA PRO A 129 -3.54 5.05 -17.50
C PRO A 129 -3.84 4.36 -16.18
N ASP A 130 -2.82 3.89 -15.43
CA ASP A 130 -2.98 3.27 -14.11
C ASP A 130 -3.19 4.32 -13.01
N LEU A 131 -4.28 5.08 -13.10
CA LEU A 131 -4.66 6.11 -12.13
C LEU A 131 -5.62 5.54 -11.08
N ILE A 132 -5.47 6.02 -9.85
CA ILE A 132 -6.47 5.79 -8.80
C ILE A 132 -7.60 6.80 -8.98
N PRO A 133 -8.87 6.37 -9.05
CA PRO A 133 -10.01 7.27 -9.15
C PRO A 133 -10.11 8.25 -7.97
N ALA A 134 -10.68 9.43 -8.23
CA ALA A 134 -10.89 10.44 -7.21
C ALA A 134 -11.76 9.92 -6.06
N GLY A 135 -11.33 10.18 -4.84
CA GLY A 135 -12.02 9.75 -3.62
C GLY A 135 -11.76 8.30 -3.20
N GLU A 136 -11.09 7.49 -4.03
CA GLU A 136 -10.76 6.11 -3.67
C GLU A 136 -9.43 6.00 -2.91
N HIS A 137 -9.39 5.07 -1.96
CA HIS A 137 -8.26 4.83 -1.08
C HIS A 137 -7.35 3.72 -1.62
N CYS A 138 -6.04 3.97 -1.59
CA CYS A 138 -4.99 3.05 -2.01
C CYS A 138 -3.99 2.79 -0.87
N ALA A 139 -3.77 1.53 -0.51
CA ALA A 139 -2.62 1.12 0.29
C ALA A 139 -1.42 1.00 -0.65
N SER A 140 -0.39 1.83 -0.45
CA SER A 140 0.70 2.02 -1.41
C SER A 140 2.07 1.92 -0.75
N THR A 141 2.98 1.20 -1.39
CA THR A 141 4.39 1.15 -0.99
C THR A 141 5.23 2.24 -1.65
N SER A 142 4.61 3.23 -2.31
CA SER A 142 5.33 4.39 -2.85
C SER A 142 5.95 5.22 -1.73
N ASN A 143 6.81 6.18 -2.08
CA ASN A 143 7.55 7.00 -1.12
C ASN A 143 6.98 8.40 -0.92
N ARG A 144 5.86 8.72 -1.53
CA ARG A 144 5.17 10.01 -1.46
C ARG A 144 3.67 9.80 -1.59
N ASN A 145 2.91 10.63 -0.87
CA ASN A 145 1.44 10.59 -0.82
C ASN A 145 0.81 11.99 -0.91
N PHE A 146 1.51 12.96 -1.53
CA PHE A 146 0.93 14.29 -1.74
C PHE A 146 -0.32 14.23 -2.63
N GLU A 147 -1.16 15.22 -2.53
CA GLU A 147 -2.39 15.33 -3.30
C GLU A 147 -2.17 15.12 -4.80
N GLY A 148 -2.93 14.21 -5.40
CA GLY A 148 -2.85 13.89 -6.82
C GLY A 148 -1.70 12.99 -7.25
N ARG A 149 -0.86 12.49 -6.32
CA ARG A 149 0.31 11.65 -6.65
C ARG A 149 -0.03 10.44 -7.50
N GLN A 150 -1.09 9.72 -7.17
CA GLN A 150 -1.53 8.51 -7.89
C GLN A 150 -2.76 8.76 -8.78
N GLY A 151 -3.13 10.01 -8.96
CA GLY A 151 -4.30 10.45 -9.71
C GLY A 151 -4.99 11.64 -9.02
N LYS A 152 -5.67 12.49 -9.80
CA LYS A 152 -6.38 13.65 -9.25
C LYS A 152 -7.44 13.21 -8.24
N GLY A 153 -7.31 13.64 -6.99
CA GLY A 153 -8.22 13.28 -5.90
C GLY A 153 -8.02 11.86 -5.33
N ALA A 154 -6.97 11.13 -5.76
CA ALA A 154 -6.61 9.83 -5.19
C ALA A 154 -6.12 9.96 -3.74
N ARG A 155 -6.50 9.03 -2.89
CA ARG A 155 -6.20 9.00 -1.45
C ARG A 155 -5.17 7.91 -1.15
N THR A 156 -3.92 8.31 -1.01
CA THR A 156 -2.78 7.39 -0.88
C THR A 156 -2.36 7.24 0.58
N HIS A 157 -2.34 6.00 1.06
CA HIS A 157 -1.79 5.62 2.36
C HIS A 157 -0.46 4.90 2.17
N LEU A 158 0.62 5.48 2.68
CA LEU A 158 1.94 4.84 2.64
C LEU A 158 2.01 3.72 3.68
N VAL A 159 2.42 2.55 3.25
CA VAL A 159 2.57 1.35 4.07
C VAL A 159 3.76 0.51 3.61
N SER A 160 4.18 -0.45 4.42
CA SER A 160 5.20 -1.43 4.04
C SER A 160 4.67 -2.43 3.00
N PRO A 161 5.55 -3.15 2.26
CA PRO A 161 5.14 -4.24 1.35
C PRO A 161 4.30 -5.32 2.04
N ALA A 162 4.64 -5.66 3.29
CA ALA A 162 3.88 -6.62 4.08
C ALA A 162 2.44 -6.12 4.35
N MET A 163 2.31 -4.86 4.79
CA MET A 163 1.01 -4.23 5.04
C MET A 163 0.15 -4.14 3.78
N ALA A 164 0.75 -3.76 2.64
CA ALA A 164 0.06 -3.67 1.37
C ALA A 164 -0.43 -5.05 0.90
N ALA A 165 0.43 -6.09 1.00
CA ALA A 165 0.06 -7.46 0.64
C ALA A 165 -1.09 -7.99 1.50
N ALA A 166 -1.03 -7.78 2.82
CA ALA A 166 -2.10 -8.16 3.74
C ALA A 166 -3.40 -7.40 3.41
N ALA A 167 -3.31 -6.08 3.18
CA ALA A 167 -4.47 -5.26 2.82
C ALA A 167 -5.16 -5.75 1.54
N ALA A 168 -4.41 -6.24 0.56
CA ALA A 168 -4.98 -6.81 -0.66
C ALA A 168 -5.81 -8.07 -0.38
N ILE A 169 -5.35 -8.94 0.52
CA ILE A 169 -6.03 -10.21 0.84
C ILE A 169 -7.26 -9.98 1.73
N TYR A 170 -7.12 -9.11 2.74
CA TYR A 170 -8.20 -8.87 3.72
C TYR A 170 -9.19 -7.79 3.30
N GLY A 171 -8.91 -7.04 2.22
CA GLY A 171 -9.75 -5.95 1.73
C GLY A 171 -9.78 -4.71 2.63
N LYS A 172 -8.90 -4.66 3.64
CA LYS A 172 -8.75 -3.59 4.64
C LYS A 172 -7.36 -3.62 5.25
N PHE A 173 -6.96 -2.57 5.95
CA PHE A 173 -5.74 -2.64 6.78
C PHE A 173 -5.90 -3.66 7.91
N VAL A 174 -4.81 -4.33 8.23
CA VAL A 174 -4.68 -5.29 9.34
C VAL A 174 -3.31 -5.15 9.98
N ASP A 175 -3.16 -5.53 11.23
CA ASP A 175 -1.85 -5.61 11.87
C ASP A 175 -1.14 -6.88 11.37
N VAL A 176 -0.09 -6.70 10.58
CA VAL A 176 0.64 -7.83 9.98
C VAL A 176 1.40 -8.68 11.01
N ARG A 177 1.62 -8.18 12.22
CA ARG A 177 2.25 -8.94 13.31
C ARG A 177 1.36 -10.08 13.82
N GLU A 178 0.05 -9.99 13.59
CA GLU A 178 -0.92 -11.02 13.96
C GLU A 178 -0.96 -12.18 12.95
N LEU A 179 -0.37 -12.00 11.76
CA LEU A 179 -0.38 -12.99 10.70
C LEU A 179 0.69 -14.07 10.94
N GLU A 180 0.32 -15.34 10.79
CA GLU A 180 1.25 -16.47 10.97
C GLU A 180 2.40 -16.43 9.95
N GLU A 181 2.17 -15.91 8.75
CA GLU A 181 3.14 -15.81 7.67
C GLU A 181 4.27 -14.81 7.96
N VAL A 182 4.11 -13.92 8.91
CA VAL A 182 5.10 -12.90 9.30
C VAL A 182 5.90 -13.32 10.53
N LYS A 183 5.34 -14.20 11.34
CA LYS A 183 6.02 -14.80 12.50
C LYS A 183 7.06 -15.82 12.05
#